data_46741b034e2d967cba451fe26c511812
#
_entry.id   46741b034e2d967cba451fe26c511812
#
_cell.length_a   1.000
_cell.length_b   1.000
_cell.length_c   1.000
_cell.angle_alpha   90.00
_cell.angle_beta   90.00
_cell.angle_gamma   90.00
#
_symmetry.space_group_name_H-M   'P 1'
#
loop_
_entity.id
_entity.type
_entity.pdbx_description
1 polymer ?
#
loop_
_entity_poly.entity_id
_entity_poly.type
_entity_poly.pdbx_seq_one_letter_code
_entity_poly.pdbx_strand_id
1 'polypeptide(L)'
;MDWIIFGIVILWLAAVSWFDLRKGEVPHSLWVIVPLALAGAYRAWQGDWQLVVLAGLVALISERERISRLFGFEEIGRVLTWLPFLLLALFWSVQNNPITALSIVGFWVAWELGWWGGADAVSAMALSLVWPGPGFFLAFFGCHAIVAFGLMAFTYKTERKVKAHRLPGLPIMLLAVISSQIIQRI
;
A
#
# COMPACT_ATOMS: atom_id res chain seq x y z
N MET A 1 13.95 -2.73 -15.90
CA MET A 1 13.58 -3.00 -14.50
C MET A 1 14.82 -3.33 -13.72
N ASP A 2 15.00 -2.67 -12.61
CA ASP A 2 16.13 -2.94 -11.73
C ASP A 2 15.88 -4.24 -10.93
N TRP A 3 16.61 -5.30 -11.25
CA TRP A 3 16.50 -6.62 -10.61
C TRP A 3 16.83 -6.57 -9.12
N ILE A 4 17.69 -5.63 -8.74
CA ILE A 4 18.10 -5.43 -7.35
C ILE A 4 16.89 -4.93 -6.55
N ILE A 5 16.18 -3.92 -7.06
CA ILE A 5 14.98 -3.39 -6.42
C ILE A 5 13.90 -4.46 -6.33
N PHE A 6 13.69 -5.22 -7.39
CA PHE A 6 12.74 -6.34 -7.38
C PHE A 6 13.09 -7.37 -6.32
N GLY A 7 14.36 -7.79 -6.25
CA GLY A 7 14.81 -8.73 -5.24
C GLY A 7 14.61 -8.22 -3.81
N ILE A 8 14.94 -6.95 -3.55
CA ILE A 8 14.73 -6.31 -2.24
C ILE A 8 13.25 -6.30 -1.86
N VAL A 9 12.36 -5.90 -2.79
CA VAL A 9 10.91 -5.87 -2.55
C VAL A 9 10.36 -7.26 -2.27
N ILE A 10 10.78 -8.28 -3.01
CA ILE A 10 10.33 -9.67 -2.78
C ILE A 10 10.77 -10.17 -1.42
N LEU A 11 12.03 -9.94 -1.03
CA LEU A 11 12.54 -10.31 0.30
C LEU A 11 11.78 -9.61 1.41
N TRP A 12 11.52 -8.32 1.25
CA TRP A 12 10.71 -7.56 2.20
C TRP A 12 9.28 -8.10 2.30
N LEU A 13 8.58 -8.27 1.16
CA LEU A 13 7.22 -8.82 1.15
C LEU A 13 7.15 -10.23 1.74
N ALA A 14 8.13 -11.08 1.48
CA ALA A 14 8.20 -12.40 2.08
C ALA A 14 8.34 -12.33 3.60
N ALA A 15 9.21 -11.44 4.11
CA ALA A 15 9.39 -11.23 5.55
C ALA A 15 8.11 -10.72 6.22
N VAL A 16 7.47 -9.68 5.68
CA VAL A 16 6.22 -9.14 6.28
C VAL A 16 5.06 -10.11 6.15
N SER A 17 4.97 -10.88 5.06
CA SER A 17 3.99 -11.95 4.89
C SER A 17 4.16 -13.06 5.95
N TRP A 18 5.40 -13.38 6.29
CA TRP A 18 5.69 -14.34 7.35
C TRP A 18 5.21 -13.86 8.72
N PHE A 19 5.40 -12.57 9.05
CA PHE A 19 4.89 -11.99 10.29
C PHE A 19 3.35 -11.97 10.32
N ASP A 20 2.72 -11.58 9.20
CA ASP A 20 1.26 -11.54 9.07
C ASP A 20 0.65 -12.94 9.26
N LEU A 21 1.21 -13.98 8.63
CA LEU A 21 0.75 -15.37 8.77
C LEU A 21 0.95 -15.95 10.18
N ARG A 22 2.05 -15.59 10.86
CA ARG A 22 2.36 -16.17 12.18
C ARG A 22 1.70 -15.44 13.34
N LYS A 23 1.67 -14.11 13.30
CA LYS A 23 1.24 -13.27 14.42
C LYS A 23 -0.05 -12.52 14.15
N GLY A 24 -0.52 -12.45 12.91
CA GLY A 24 -1.63 -11.59 12.48
C GLY A 24 -1.34 -10.09 12.62
N GLU A 25 -0.12 -9.74 13.00
CA GLU A 25 0.34 -8.36 13.20
C GLU A 25 1.76 -8.19 12.65
N VAL A 26 1.97 -7.08 11.95
CA VAL A 26 3.29 -6.69 11.42
C VAL A 26 3.83 -5.53 12.25
N PRO A 27 5.09 -5.59 12.75
CA PRO A 27 5.70 -4.47 13.46
C PRO A 27 5.71 -3.21 12.59
N HIS A 28 4.89 -2.22 12.98
CA HIS A 28 4.51 -1.09 12.14
C HIS A 28 5.70 -0.23 11.69
N SER A 29 6.57 0.17 12.63
CA SER A 29 7.61 1.15 12.34
C SER A 29 8.68 0.61 11.38
N LEU A 30 9.24 -0.56 11.64
CA LEU A 30 10.37 -1.07 10.86
C LEU A 30 9.94 -1.70 9.53
N TRP A 31 8.82 -2.42 9.53
CA TRP A 31 8.41 -3.22 8.36
C TRP A 31 7.39 -2.54 7.45
N VAL A 32 6.83 -1.41 7.89
CA VAL A 32 5.80 -0.66 7.14
C VAL A 32 6.29 0.74 6.81
N ILE A 33 6.69 1.53 7.81
CA ILE A 33 7.10 2.93 7.59
C ILE A 33 8.45 3.02 6.86
N VAL A 34 9.44 2.21 7.25
CA VAL A 34 10.76 2.26 6.61
C VAL A 34 10.70 1.92 5.12
N PRO A 35 10.03 0.84 4.66
CA PRO A 35 9.88 0.58 3.23
C PRO A 35 9.15 1.68 2.47
N LEU A 36 8.11 2.30 3.06
CA LEU A 36 7.45 3.45 2.45
C LEU A 36 8.40 4.64 2.29
N ALA A 37 9.20 4.94 3.32
CA ALA A 37 10.19 6.01 3.27
C ALA A 37 11.28 5.74 2.21
N LEU A 38 11.76 4.49 2.12
CA LEU A 38 12.75 4.09 1.10
C LEU A 38 12.16 4.16 -0.31
N ALA A 39 10.91 3.72 -0.51
CA ALA A 39 10.21 3.85 -1.77
C ALA A 39 10.01 5.33 -2.16
N GLY A 40 9.67 6.18 -1.18
CA GLY A 40 9.60 7.63 -1.35
C GLY A 40 10.94 8.24 -1.73
N ALA A 41 12.01 7.90 -1.04
CA ALA A 41 13.37 8.37 -1.35
C ALA A 41 13.80 7.93 -2.77
N TYR A 42 13.54 6.68 -3.15
CA TYR A 42 13.78 6.20 -4.50
C TYR A 42 13.01 7.00 -5.54
N ARG A 43 11.73 7.31 -5.27
CA ARG A 43 10.89 8.09 -6.18
C ARG A 43 11.33 9.55 -6.26
N ALA A 44 11.75 10.15 -5.14
CA ALA A 44 12.35 11.48 -5.11
C ALA A 44 13.63 11.55 -5.98
N TRP A 45 14.46 10.51 -5.91
CA TRP A 45 15.65 10.39 -6.77
C TRP A 45 15.29 10.35 -8.26
N GLN A 46 14.16 9.76 -8.63
CA GLN A 46 13.64 9.72 -9.99
C GLN A 46 13.03 11.06 -10.46
N GLY A 47 12.89 12.03 -9.56
CA GLY A 47 12.32 13.35 -9.85
C GLY A 47 10.81 13.47 -9.67
N ASP A 48 10.12 12.41 -9.29
CA ASP A 48 8.65 12.38 -9.11
C ASP A 48 8.23 12.89 -7.71
N TRP A 49 8.64 14.10 -7.36
CA TRP A 49 8.40 14.71 -6.06
C TRP A 49 6.92 14.82 -5.70
N GLN A 50 6.04 14.96 -6.69
CA GLN A 50 4.60 15.05 -6.50
C GLN A 50 4.05 13.82 -5.78
N LEU A 51 4.44 12.62 -6.23
CA LEU A 51 4.03 11.36 -5.61
C LEU A 51 4.61 11.20 -4.20
N VAL A 52 5.82 11.68 -3.97
CA VAL A 52 6.46 11.64 -2.64
C VAL A 52 5.72 12.53 -1.66
N VAL A 53 5.38 13.76 -2.07
CA VAL A 53 4.60 14.70 -1.25
C VAL A 53 3.22 14.13 -0.95
N LEU A 54 2.54 13.57 -1.96
CA LEU A 54 1.23 12.94 -1.78
C LEU A 54 1.29 11.77 -0.79
N ALA A 55 2.22 10.83 -0.99
CA ALA A 55 2.36 9.67 -0.10
C ALA A 55 2.78 10.09 1.32
N GLY A 56 3.66 11.08 1.45
CA GLY A 56 4.06 11.66 2.72
C GLY A 56 2.90 12.30 3.48
N LEU A 57 2.06 13.07 2.80
CA LEU A 57 0.85 13.66 3.40
C LEU A 57 -0.15 12.58 3.83
N VAL A 58 -0.38 11.57 2.98
CA VAL A 58 -1.23 10.43 3.34
C VAL A 58 -0.69 9.71 4.58
N ALA A 59 0.61 9.45 4.66
CA ALA A 59 1.23 8.83 5.83
C ALA A 59 1.09 9.69 7.09
N LEU A 60 1.28 11.02 6.99
CA LEU A 60 1.08 11.96 8.11
C LEU A 60 -0.37 11.99 8.59
N ILE A 61 -1.33 12.02 7.65
CA ILE A 61 -2.76 11.98 7.99
C ILE A 61 -3.11 10.65 8.67
N SER A 62 -2.53 9.56 8.23
CA SER A 62 -2.74 8.23 8.82
C SER A 62 -2.24 8.15 10.26
N GLU A 63 -1.14 8.81 10.58
CA GLU A 63 -0.54 8.86 11.92
C GLU A 63 -1.03 10.08 12.75
N ARG A 64 -2.03 10.83 12.28
CA ARG A 64 -2.51 12.08 12.88
C ARG A 64 -2.81 12.00 14.37
N GLU A 65 -3.47 10.93 14.81
CA GLU A 65 -3.80 10.74 16.22
C GLU A 65 -2.56 10.51 17.09
N ARG A 66 -1.57 9.82 16.54
CA ARG A 66 -0.29 9.61 17.23
C ARG A 66 0.50 10.89 17.30
N ILE A 67 0.54 11.65 16.21
CA ILE A 67 1.18 12.96 16.13
C ILE A 67 0.50 13.94 17.08
N SER A 68 -0.84 14.01 17.09
CA SER A 68 -1.64 14.85 17.98
C SER A 68 -1.31 14.55 19.46
N ARG A 69 -1.23 13.28 19.84
CA ARG A 69 -0.87 12.89 21.21
C ARG A 69 0.57 13.27 21.60
N LEU A 70 1.51 13.22 20.66
CA LEU A 70 2.92 13.58 20.92
C LEU A 70 3.13 15.08 21.09
N PHE A 71 2.40 15.90 20.33
CA PHE A 71 2.58 17.35 20.30
C PHE A 71 1.51 18.11 21.11
N GLY A 72 0.47 17.44 21.62
CA GLY A 72 -0.59 18.08 22.40
C GLY A 72 -1.54 18.98 21.61
N PHE A 73 -1.55 18.91 20.29
CA PHE A 73 -2.41 19.72 19.43
C PHE A 73 -3.63 18.92 18.95
N GLU A 74 -4.80 19.18 19.54
CA GLU A 74 -6.04 18.50 19.15
C GLU A 74 -6.46 18.76 17.68
N GLU A 75 -6.17 19.96 17.16
CA GLU A 75 -6.52 20.32 15.78
C GLU A 75 -5.79 19.49 14.73
N ILE A 76 -4.55 19.08 15.01
CA ILE A 76 -3.77 18.20 14.11
C ILE A 76 -4.44 16.84 13.97
N GLY A 77 -5.18 16.38 14.98
CA GLY A 77 -5.92 15.11 14.93
C GLY A 77 -7.14 15.12 14.00
N ARG A 78 -7.58 16.28 13.50
CA ARG A 78 -8.75 16.39 12.63
C ARG A 78 -8.36 16.19 11.15
N VAL A 79 -8.99 15.25 10.47
CA VAL A 79 -8.76 15.00 9.03
C VAL A 79 -9.01 16.26 8.20
N LEU A 80 -10.02 17.06 8.56
CA LEU A 80 -10.39 18.29 7.86
C LEU A 80 -9.25 19.30 7.77
N THR A 81 -8.36 19.35 8.76
CA THR A 81 -7.19 20.26 8.77
C THR A 81 -6.21 19.93 7.64
N TRP A 82 -6.09 18.64 7.29
CA TRP A 82 -5.16 18.16 6.28
C TRP A 82 -5.75 18.07 4.87
N LEU A 83 -7.08 18.10 4.78
CA LEU A 83 -7.80 17.90 3.53
C LEU A 83 -7.39 18.89 2.41
N PRO A 84 -7.22 20.20 2.64
CA PRO A 84 -6.79 21.13 1.59
C PRO A 84 -5.41 20.78 1.03
N PHE A 85 -4.46 20.41 1.89
CA PHE A 85 -3.11 20.02 1.49
C PHE A 85 -3.12 18.72 0.70
N LEU A 86 -3.94 17.75 1.13
CA LEU A 86 -4.11 16.49 0.43
C LEU A 86 -4.70 16.69 -0.97
N LEU A 87 -5.74 17.53 -1.09
CA LEU A 87 -6.37 17.83 -2.38
C LEU A 87 -5.40 18.54 -3.32
N LEU A 88 -4.61 19.47 -2.82
CA LEU A 88 -3.59 20.18 -3.61
C LEU A 88 -2.49 19.21 -4.09
N ALA A 89 -1.98 18.35 -3.20
CA ALA A 89 -0.98 17.35 -3.55
C ALA A 89 -1.53 16.32 -4.54
N LEU A 90 -2.79 15.90 -4.37
CA LEU A 90 -3.47 14.99 -5.29
C LEU A 90 -3.64 15.65 -6.66
N PHE A 91 -4.13 16.89 -6.73
CA PHE A 91 -4.27 17.63 -7.96
C PHE A 91 -2.94 17.76 -8.71
N TRP A 92 -1.87 18.10 -8.00
CA TRP A 92 -0.53 18.18 -8.57
C TRP A 92 -0.01 16.82 -9.08
N SER A 93 -0.25 15.75 -8.32
CA SER A 93 0.21 14.40 -8.68
C SER A 93 -0.56 13.80 -9.85
N VAL A 94 -1.87 14.06 -9.94
CA VAL A 94 -2.75 13.54 -11.01
C VAL A 94 -2.34 14.07 -12.39
N GLN A 95 -1.78 15.27 -12.48
CA GLN A 95 -1.34 15.84 -13.75
C GLN A 95 -0.23 15.01 -14.43
N ASN A 96 0.64 14.37 -13.64
CA ASN A 96 1.77 13.61 -14.17
C ASN A 96 1.58 12.09 -14.07
N ASN A 97 1.00 11.62 -12.97
CA ASN A 97 0.85 10.19 -12.65
C ASN A 97 -0.55 9.88 -12.09
N PRO A 98 -1.63 10.02 -12.89
CA PRO A 98 -3.00 9.97 -12.39
C PRO A 98 -3.35 8.64 -11.72
N ILE A 99 -2.99 7.51 -12.32
CA ILE A 99 -3.32 6.18 -11.79
C ILE A 99 -2.62 5.94 -10.46
N THR A 100 -1.34 6.25 -10.36
CA THR A 100 -0.57 6.09 -9.12
C THR A 100 -1.09 6.99 -8.02
N ALA A 101 -1.36 8.26 -8.33
CA ALA A 101 -1.89 9.23 -7.37
C ALA A 101 -3.25 8.79 -6.81
N LEU A 102 -4.18 8.40 -7.68
CA LEU A 102 -5.49 7.90 -7.29
C LEU A 102 -5.39 6.58 -6.49
N SER A 103 -4.43 5.72 -6.82
CA SER A 103 -4.23 4.47 -6.09
C SER A 103 -3.70 4.71 -4.68
N ILE A 104 -2.74 5.63 -4.48
CA ILE A 104 -2.23 5.99 -3.15
C ILE A 104 -3.38 6.48 -2.25
N VAL A 105 -4.22 7.39 -2.77
CA VAL A 105 -5.38 7.89 -2.03
C VAL A 105 -6.43 6.78 -1.84
N GLY A 106 -6.66 5.95 -2.85
CA GLY A 106 -7.60 4.82 -2.78
C GLY A 106 -7.23 3.81 -1.71
N PHE A 107 -5.95 3.45 -1.57
CA PHE A 107 -5.47 2.57 -0.50
C PHE A 107 -5.65 3.18 0.88
N TRP A 108 -5.38 4.47 1.02
CA TRP A 108 -5.63 5.19 2.26
C TRP A 108 -7.12 5.20 2.62
N VAL A 109 -8.00 5.54 1.67
CA VAL A 109 -9.46 5.52 1.88
C VAL A 109 -9.94 4.12 2.26
N ALA A 110 -9.48 3.07 1.57
CA ALA A 110 -9.82 1.70 1.88
C ALA A 110 -9.42 1.31 3.32
N TRP A 111 -8.29 1.81 3.80
CA TRP A 111 -7.88 1.63 5.18
C TRP A 111 -8.73 2.42 6.17
N GLU A 112 -9.00 3.72 5.94
CA GLU A 112 -9.87 4.54 6.79
C GLU A 112 -11.29 3.96 6.90
N LEU A 113 -11.80 3.34 5.83
CA LEU A 113 -13.10 2.66 5.80
C LEU A 113 -13.05 1.25 6.44
N GLY A 114 -11.89 0.80 6.88
CA GLY A 114 -11.70 -0.53 7.49
C GLY A 114 -11.81 -1.71 6.51
N TRP A 115 -11.74 -1.45 5.19
CA TRP A 115 -11.76 -2.50 4.17
C TRP A 115 -10.42 -3.24 4.08
N TRP A 116 -9.33 -2.53 4.36
CA TRP A 116 -7.97 -3.04 4.34
C TRP A 116 -7.26 -2.84 5.67
N GLY A 117 -6.30 -3.73 5.97
CA GLY A 117 -5.39 -3.55 7.10
C GLY A 117 -4.40 -2.41 6.83
N GLY A 118 -3.98 -1.70 7.88
CA GLY A 118 -3.03 -0.59 7.73
C GLY A 118 -1.70 -1.01 7.09
N ALA A 119 -1.17 -2.18 7.47
CA ALA A 119 0.04 -2.72 6.86
C ALA A 119 -0.12 -3.02 5.37
N ASP A 120 -1.28 -3.56 4.97
CA ASP A 120 -1.60 -3.86 3.57
C ASP A 120 -1.68 -2.57 2.74
N ALA A 121 -2.39 -1.56 3.25
CA ALA A 121 -2.55 -0.28 2.56
C ALA A 121 -1.20 0.42 2.36
N VAL A 122 -0.38 0.51 3.40
CA VAL A 122 0.93 1.17 3.30
C VAL A 122 1.91 0.39 2.43
N SER A 123 1.86 -0.95 2.46
CA SER A 123 2.66 -1.78 1.56
C SER A 123 2.25 -1.56 0.09
N ALA A 124 0.95 -1.49 -0.19
CA ALA A 124 0.46 -1.17 -1.54
C ALA A 124 0.87 0.23 -2.00
N MET A 125 0.87 1.24 -1.10
CA MET A 125 1.40 2.57 -1.42
C MET A 125 2.90 2.53 -1.73
N ALA A 126 3.70 1.80 -0.94
CA ALA A 126 5.14 1.65 -1.20
C ALA A 126 5.40 0.99 -2.55
N LEU A 127 4.66 -0.08 -2.90
CA LEU A 127 4.74 -0.72 -4.20
C LEU A 127 4.37 0.23 -5.35
N SER A 128 3.35 1.08 -5.13
CA SER A 128 2.93 2.08 -6.09
C SER A 128 3.99 3.14 -6.36
N LEU A 129 4.77 3.50 -5.34
CA LEU A 129 5.91 4.40 -5.49
C LEU A 129 7.08 3.73 -6.20
N VAL A 130 7.33 2.44 -5.98
CA VAL A 130 8.40 1.73 -6.67
C VAL A 130 8.08 1.55 -8.16
N TRP A 131 6.84 1.22 -8.51
CA TRP A 131 6.40 0.96 -9.89
C TRP A 131 5.17 1.80 -10.26
N PRO A 132 5.33 3.11 -10.50
CA PRO A 132 4.23 4.00 -10.84
C PRO A 132 3.87 3.84 -12.33
N GLY A 133 3.01 2.93 -12.64
CA GLY A 133 2.59 2.76 -14.01
C GLY A 133 1.28 1.99 -14.15
N PRO A 134 0.45 2.32 -15.16
CA PRO A 134 -0.84 1.67 -15.35
C PRO A 134 -0.71 0.16 -15.57
N GLY A 135 0.33 -0.28 -16.26
CA GLY A 135 0.56 -1.70 -16.51
C GLY A 135 0.82 -2.49 -15.23
N PHE A 136 1.63 -1.94 -14.31
CA PHE A 136 1.83 -2.57 -13.01
C PHE A 136 0.52 -2.65 -12.21
N PHE A 137 -0.25 -1.57 -12.15
CA PHE A 137 -1.50 -1.54 -11.43
C PHE A 137 -2.51 -2.55 -11.94
N LEU A 138 -2.75 -2.57 -13.25
CA LEU A 138 -3.70 -3.50 -13.86
C LEU A 138 -3.30 -4.97 -13.61
N ALA A 139 -2.02 -5.30 -13.79
CA ALA A 139 -1.52 -6.63 -13.52
C ALA A 139 -1.60 -6.98 -12.02
N PHE A 140 -1.19 -6.04 -11.14
CA PHE A 140 -1.23 -6.22 -9.70
C PHE A 140 -2.66 -6.44 -9.19
N PHE A 141 -3.61 -5.57 -9.56
CA PHE A 141 -5.00 -5.72 -9.14
C PHE A 141 -5.66 -6.95 -9.73
N GLY A 142 -5.40 -7.27 -11.00
CA GLY A 142 -5.89 -8.47 -11.64
C GLY A 142 -5.43 -9.72 -10.90
N CYS A 143 -4.13 -9.85 -10.65
CA CYS A 143 -3.56 -10.97 -9.91
C CYS A 143 -4.07 -11.01 -8.47
N HIS A 144 -4.13 -9.86 -7.80
CA HIS A 144 -4.65 -9.77 -6.43
C HIS A 144 -6.11 -10.25 -6.35
N ALA A 145 -6.97 -9.80 -7.28
CA ALA A 145 -8.35 -10.23 -7.35
C ALA A 145 -8.46 -11.74 -7.61
N ILE A 146 -7.72 -12.29 -8.58
CA ILE A 146 -7.76 -13.72 -8.91
C ILE A 146 -7.35 -14.56 -7.70
N VAL A 147 -6.27 -14.20 -7.01
CA VAL A 147 -5.79 -14.93 -5.83
C VAL A 147 -6.80 -14.81 -4.68
N ALA A 148 -7.34 -13.61 -4.43
CA ALA A 148 -8.33 -13.38 -3.38
C ALA A 148 -9.62 -14.19 -3.65
N PHE A 149 -10.18 -14.11 -4.86
CA PHE A 149 -11.36 -14.90 -5.23
C PHE A 149 -11.11 -16.39 -5.22
N GLY A 150 -9.93 -16.86 -5.67
CA GLY A 150 -9.53 -18.24 -5.61
C GLY A 150 -9.49 -18.77 -4.17
N LEU A 151 -8.90 -18.02 -3.26
CA LEU A 151 -8.89 -18.37 -1.83
C LEU A 151 -10.29 -18.35 -1.21
N MET A 152 -11.13 -17.35 -1.54
CA MET A 152 -12.52 -17.30 -1.08
C MET A 152 -13.32 -18.52 -1.57
N ALA A 153 -13.19 -18.89 -2.84
CA ALA A 153 -13.88 -20.06 -3.40
C ALA A 153 -13.41 -21.37 -2.74
N PHE A 154 -12.10 -21.49 -2.48
CA PHE A 154 -11.53 -22.65 -1.81
C PHE A 154 -12.02 -22.77 -0.36
N THR A 155 -12.02 -21.69 0.42
CA THR A 155 -12.50 -21.69 1.80
C THR A 155 -14.01 -21.96 1.86
N TYR A 156 -14.81 -21.39 0.96
CA TYR A 156 -16.24 -21.68 0.85
C TYR A 156 -16.53 -23.17 0.59
N LYS A 157 -15.78 -23.78 -0.33
CA LYS A 157 -15.92 -25.19 -0.67
C LYS A 157 -15.54 -26.11 0.50
N THR A 158 -14.53 -25.73 1.28
CA THR A 158 -13.98 -26.58 2.36
C THR A 158 -14.77 -26.44 3.66
N GLU A 159 -15.20 -25.25 4.02
CA GLU A 159 -15.82 -24.98 5.34
C GLU A 159 -17.35 -24.84 5.30
N ARG A 160 -17.97 -24.81 4.13
CA ARG A 160 -19.42 -24.53 3.89
C ARG A 160 -19.96 -23.28 4.60
N LYS A 161 -19.11 -22.48 5.21
CA LYS A 161 -19.43 -21.19 5.83
C LYS A 161 -18.31 -20.22 5.47
N VAL A 162 -18.67 -19.11 4.83
CA VAL A 162 -17.78 -17.94 4.77
C VAL A 162 -17.77 -17.37 6.19
N LYS A 163 -16.99 -17.95 7.09
CA LYS A 163 -16.51 -17.16 8.22
C LYS A 163 -15.72 -16.03 7.58
N ALA A 164 -15.98 -14.80 8.03
CA ALA A 164 -15.17 -13.64 7.70
C ALA A 164 -13.75 -13.84 8.27
N HIS A 165 -13.03 -14.82 7.72
CA HIS A 165 -11.60 -14.97 7.97
C HIS A 165 -10.94 -13.80 7.27
N ARG A 166 -10.27 -12.99 8.03
CA ARG A 166 -9.41 -11.94 7.53
C ARG A 166 -8.43 -12.60 6.56
N LEU A 167 -8.61 -12.35 5.26
CA LEU A 167 -7.66 -12.83 4.25
C LEU A 167 -6.32 -12.15 4.51
N PRO A 168 -5.22 -12.91 4.57
CA PRO A 168 -3.89 -12.32 4.75
C PRO A 168 -3.53 -11.53 3.49
N GLY A 169 -3.59 -10.20 3.56
CA GLY A 169 -3.38 -9.32 2.40
C GLY A 169 -1.95 -9.36 1.88
N LEU A 170 -0.97 -9.36 2.77
CA LEU A 170 0.46 -9.31 2.41
C LEU A 170 0.94 -10.54 1.59
N PRO A 171 0.61 -11.79 1.95
CA PRO A 171 0.92 -12.93 1.09
C PRO A 171 0.27 -12.87 -0.29
N ILE A 172 -0.96 -12.36 -0.38
CA ILE A 172 -1.63 -12.17 -1.65
C ILE A 172 -0.90 -11.11 -2.49
N MET A 173 -0.45 -10.02 -1.87
CA MET A 173 0.36 -9.01 -2.53
C MET A 173 1.69 -9.55 -3.05
N LEU A 174 2.37 -10.39 -2.28
CA LEU A 174 3.61 -11.02 -2.72
C LEU A 174 3.38 -11.83 -4.01
N LEU A 175 2.36 -12.67 -4.04
CA LEU A 175 2.00 -13.43 -5.24
C LEU A 175 1.60 -12.51 -6.40
N ALA A 176 0.82 -11.47 -6.14
CA ALA A 176 0.41 -10.53 -7.16
C ALA A 176 1.60 -9.76 -7.76
N VAL A 177 2.57 -9.35 -6.95
CA VAL A 177 3.80 -8.69 -7.45
C VAL A 177 4.61 -9.63 -8.32
N ILE A 178 4.83 -10.88 -7.91
CA ILE A 178 5.56 -11.86 -8.70
C ILE A 178 4.86 -12.08 -10.05
N SER A 179 3.54 -12.34 -10.00
CA SER A 179 2.75 -12.61 -11.21
C SER A 179 2.69 -11.40 -12.14
N SER A 180 2.52 -10.19 -11.60
CA SER A 180 2.48 -8.97 -12.40
C SER A 180 3.78 -8.72 -13.15
N GLN A 181 4.91 -9.05 -12.54
CA GLN A 181 6.22 -8.90 -13.18
C GLN A 181 6.48 -9.94 -14.25
N ILE A 182 5.93 -11.13 -14.11
CA ILE A 182 5.97 -12.16 -15.18
C ILE A 182 5.14 -11.70 -16.37
N ILE A 183 3.89 -11.25 -16.12
CA ILE A 183 2.96 -10.82 -17.19
C ILE A 183 3.52 -9.62 -17.98
N GLN A 184 4.22 -8.69 -17.34
CA GLN A 184 4.81 -7.53 -18.03
C GLN A 184 6.00 -7.88 -18.94
N ARG A 185 6.46 -9.11 -18.94
CA ARG A 185 7.58 -9.59 -19.75
C ARG A 185 7.19 -10.45 -20.94
N ILE A 186 5.97 -10.97 -20.93
CA ILE A 186 5.38 -11.69 -22.05
C ILE A 186 4.81 -10.70 -23.06
#